data_eaa079dd0b6ca2614a5006673da88200
#
_entry.id   eaa079dd0b6ca2614a5006673da88200
#
_cell.length_a   1.000
_cell.length_b   1.000
_cell.length_c   1.000
_cell.angle_alpha   90.00
_cell.angle_beta   90.00
_cell.angle_gamma   90.00
#
_symmetry.space_group_name_H-M   'P 1'
#
loop_
_entity.id
_entity.type
_entity.pdbx_description
1 polymer ?
#
loop_
_entity_poly.entity_id
_entity_poly.type
_entity_poly.pdbx_seq_one_letter_code
_entity_poly.pdbx_strand_id
1 'polypeptide(L)' 'MTEKRELEQESPLKKRREELSLTQRDVAGAVDVSVQTVSNWETGRYKEAKLTLPQVKALCRVLQWSIDDLPDDLAPPRS' A
#
# COMPACT_ATOMS: atom_id res chain seq x y z
N MET A 1 13.09 -17.70 -12.96
CA MET A 1 11.82 -17.30 -13.54
C MET A 1 10.74 -17.22 -12.50
N THR A 2 10.89 -18.00 -11.45
CA THR A 2 9.97 -17.99 -10.35
C THR A 2 9.87 -16.60 -9.73
N GLU A 3 11.00 -15.92 -9.68
CA GLU A 3 11.06 -14.59 -9.10
C GLU A 3 10.15 -13.61 -9.79
N LYS A 4 9.99 -13.75 -11.09
CA LYS A 4 9.16 -12.81 -11.82
C LYS A 4 7.71 -12.89 -11.40
N ARG A 5 7.21 -14.11 -11.16
CA ARG A 5 5.84 -14.26 -10.74
C ARG A 5 5.60 -13.65 -9.37
N GLU A 6 6.58 -13.82 -8.49
CA GLU A 6 6.46 -13.24 -7.17
C GLU A 6 6.39 -11.72 -7.25
N LEU A 7 7.21 -11.12 -8.13
CA LEU A 7 7.20 -9.67 -8.29
C LEU A 7 5.87 -9.19 -8.86
N GLU A 8 5.30 -9.96 -9.78
CA GLU A 8 4.04 -9.59 -10.40
C GLU A 8 2.88 -9.61 -9.42
N GLN A 9 3.04 -10.38 -8.33
CA GLN A 9 1.98 -10.49 -7.33
C GLN A 9 2.24 -9.62 -6.12
N GLU A 10 3.19 -8.72 -6.23
CA GLU A 10 3.48 -7.82 -5.14
C GLU A 10 2.37 -6.79 -4.99
N SER A 11 2.08 -6.44 -3.74
CA SER A 11 1.10 -5.41 -3.45
C SER A 11 1.49 -4.09 -4.12
N PRO A 12 0.54 -3.41 -4.76
CA PRO A 12 0.85 -2.10 -5.35
C PRO A 12 1.32 -1.11 -4.29
N LEU A 13 0.79 -1.19 -3.08
CA LEU A 13 1.24 -0.34 -1.99
C LEU A 13 2.69 -0.63 -1.64
N LYS A 14 3.02 -1.90 -1.47
CA LYS A 14 4.38 -2.28 -1.12
C LYS A 14 5.36 -1.89 -2.23
N LYS A 15 4.97 -2.14 -3.47
CA LYS A 15 5.82 -1.84 -4.61
C LYS A 15 6.13 -0.35 -4.66
N ARG A 16 5.10 0.48 -4.55
CA ARG A 16 5.30 1.93 -4.62
C ARG A 16 6.13 2.42 -3.45
N ARG A 17 5.82 1.89 -2.26
CA ARG A 17 6.57 2.27 -1.07
C ARG A 17 8.06 2.01 -1.25
N GLU A 18 8.39 0.84 -1.78
CA GLU A 18 9.79 0.46 -1.98
C GLU A 18 10.45 1.28 -3.07
N GLU A 19 9.71 1.64 -4.11
CA GLU A 19 10.22 2.52 -5.15
C GLU A 19 10.66 3.87 -4.59
N LEU A 20 9.98 4.32 -3.55
CA LEU A 20 10.27 5.59 -2.91
C LEU A 20 11.20 5.45 -1.71
N SER A 21 11.70 4.25 -1.46
CA SER A 21 12.60 3.96 -0.34
C SER A 21 11.95 4.26 1.01
N LEU A 22 10.64 4.01 1.12
CA LEU A 22 9.90 4.23 2.35
C LEU A 22 9.72 2.91 3.10
N THR A 23 9.72 2.99 4.43
CA THR A 23 9.41 1.83 5.25
C THR A 23 7.92 1.79 5.54
N GLN A 24 7.46 0.64 6.05
CA GLN A 24 6.07 0.54 6.51
C GLN A 24 5.79 1.57 7.59
N ARG A 25 6.78 1.83 8.45
CA ARG A 25 6.63 2.81 9.51
C ARG A 25 6.44 4.21 8.94
N ASP A 26 7.16 4.55 7.86
CA ASP A 26 7.01 5.85 7.23
C ASP A 26 5.58 6.05 6.75
N VAL A 27 5.03 5.04 6.09
CA VAL A 27 3.66 5.13 5.59
C VAL A 27 2.66 5.17 6.74
N ALA A 28 2.87 4.32 7.75
CA ALA A 28 1.97 4.27 8.88
C ALA A 28 1.90 5.62 9.60
N GLY A 29 3.06 6.25 9.79
CA GLY A 29 3.08 7.56 10.44
C GLY A 29 2.39 8.64 9.62
N ALA A 30 2.59 8.60 8.30
CA ALA A 30 1.99 9.61 7.42
C ALA A 30 0.48 9.48 7.37
N VAL A 31 -0.05 8.26 7.42
CA VAL A 31 -1.49 8.00 7.28
C VAL A 31 -2.18 7.93 8.65
N ASP A 32 -1.39 7.91 9.72
CA ASP A 32 -1.91 7.84 11.08
C ASP A 32 -2.60 6.50 11.35
N VAL A 33 -1.90 5.44 11.02
CA VAL A 33 -2.34 4.08 11.33
C VAL A 33 -1.15 3.32 11.91
N SER A 34 -1.40 2.11 12.39
CA SER A 34 -0.31 1.30 12.94
C SER A 34 0.48 0.65 11.81
N VAL A 35 1.71 0.27 12.11
CA VAL A 35 2.53 -0.48 11.16
C VAL A 35 1.85 -1.80 10.80
N GLN A 36 1.20 -2.43 11.78
CA GLN A 36 0.48 -3.68 11.53
C GLN A 36 -0.62 -3.48 10.50
N THR A 37 -1.30 -2.34 10.56
CA THR A 37 -2.34 -2.05 9.57
C THR A 37 -1.76 -1.96 8.17
N VAL A 38 -0.62 -1.28 8.01
CA VAL A 38 0.04 -1.19 6.71
C VAL A 38 0.45 -2.59 6.25
N SER A 39 1.01 -3.38 7.15
CA SER A 39 1.41 -4.75 6.82
C SER A 39 0.21 -5.57 6.36
N ASN A 40 -0.93 -5.43 7.04
CA ASN A 40 -2.14 -6.16 6.66
C ASN A 40 -2.60 -5.74 5.26
N TRP A 41 -2.51 -4.47 4.95
CA TRP A 41 -2.87 -4.00 3.60
C TRP A 41 -1.97 -4.63 2.55
N GLU A 42 -0.68 -4.70 2.83
CA GLU A 42 0.28 -5.22 1.85
C GLU A 42 0.18 -6.72 1.66
N THR A 43 -0.33 -7.43 2.65
CA THR A 43 -0.45 -8.88 2.58
C THR A 43 -1.88 -9.35 2.30
N GLY A 44 -2.83 -8.42 2.23
CA GLY A 44 -4.22 -8.78 1.98
C GLY A 44 -4.96 -9.31 3.18
N ARG A 45 -4.43 -9.12 4.37
CA ARG A 45 -5.05 -9.60 5.60
C ARG A 45 -6.06 -8.60 6.13
N TYR A 46 -7.05 -8.28 5.30
CA TYR A 46 -8.12 -7.38 5.67
C TYR A 46 -9.30 -7.64 4.76
N LYS A 47 -10.50 -7.33 5.24
CA LYS A 47 -11.69 -7.47 4.41
C LYS A 47 -11.85 -6.25 3.52
N GLU A 48 -11.61 -5.09 4.07
CA GLU A 48 -11.65 -3.87 3.29
C GLU A 48 -10.80 -2.83 4.00
N ALA A 49 -10.14 -2.01 3.21
CA ALA A 49 -9.32 -0.92 3.77
C ALA A 49 -10.25 0.22 4.13
N LYS A 50 -10.33 0.51 5.43
CA LYS A 50 -11.19 1.58 5.92
C LYS A 50 -10.34 2.80 6.17
N LEU A 51 -10.47 3.78 5.29
CA LEU A 51 -9.70 5.00 5.36
C LEU A 51 -10.66 6.19 5.31
N THR A 52 -10.41 7.16 6.17
CA THR A 52 -11.11 8.43 6.07
C THR A 52 -10.57 9.20 4.89
N LEU A 53 -11.30 10.23 4.46
CA LEU A 53 -10.81 11.05 3.36
C LEU A 53 -9.45 11.68 3.66
N PRO A 54 -9.22 12.24 4.85
CA PRO A 54 -7.88 12.74 5.17
C PRO A 54 -6.80 11.67 5.08
N GLN A 55 -7.13 10.45 5.46
CA GLN A 55 -6.16 9.36 5.37
C GLN A 55 -5.87 8.99 3.92
N VAL A 56 -6.89 8.99 3.07
CA VAL A 56 -6.68 8.74 1.64
C VAL A 56 -5.77 9.82 1.06
N LYS A 57 -6.02 11.07 1.41
CA LYS A 57 -5.18 12.16 0.92
C LYS A 57 -3.75 12.01 1.41
N ALA A 58 -3.57 11.63 2.66
CA ALA A 58 -2.23 11.43 3.22
C ALA A 58 -1.51 10.28 2.52
N LEU A 59 -2.23 9.20 2.25
CA LEU A 59 -1.65 8.06 1.57
C LEU A 59 -1.18 8.46 0.17
N CYS A 60 -2.02 9.16 -0.57
CA CYS A 60 -1.64 9.63 -1.89
C CYS A 60 -0.42 10.54 -1.82
N ARG A 61 -0.39 11.41 -0.81
CA ARG A 61 0.72 12.36 -0.68
C ARG A 61 2.02 11.65 -0.37
N VAL A 62 2.01 10.72 0.58
CA VAL A 62 3.25 10.05 0.99
C VAL A 62 3.79 9.15 -0.12
N LEU A 63 2.89 8.56 -0.92
CA LEU A 63 3.29 7.69 -2.02
C LEU A 63 3.42 8.43 -3.33
N GLN A 64 3.17 9.73 -3.33
CA GLN A 64 3.27 10.56 -4.53
C GLN A 64 2.37 10.03 -5.65
N TRP A 65 1.18 9.58 -5.26
CA TRP A 65 0.14 9.14 -6.18
C TRP A 65 -0.85 10.27 -6.39
N SER A 66 -1.38 10.37 -7.60
CA SER A 66 -2.60 11.15 -7.81
C SER A 66 -3.78 10.27 -7.40
N ILE A 67 -4.96 10.88 -7.31
CA ILE A 67 -6.13 10.07 -6.97
C ILE A 67 -6.39 9.00 -8.02
N ASP A 68 -6.03 9.29 -9.26
CA ASP A 68 -6.21 8.33 -10.35
C ASP A 68 -5.21 7.18 -10.27
N ASP A 69 -4.06 7.40 -9.62
CA ASP A 69 -3.05 6.36 -9.44
C ASP A 69 -3.41 5.41 -8.30
N LEU A 70 -4.33 5.82 -7.43
CA LEU A 70 -4.68 5.03 -6.26
C LEU A 70 -5.33 3.72 -6.72
N PRO A 71 -4.77 2.57 -6.34
CA PRO A 71 -5.39 1.30 -6.76
C PRO A 71 -6.69 1.05 -6.01
N ASP A 72 -7.56 0.27 -6.63
CA ASP A 72 -8.81 -0.11 -5.99
C ASP A 72 -8.56 -1.03 -4.80
N ASP A 73 -7.50 -1.80 -4.84
CA ASP A 73 -7.17 -2.75 -3.79
C ASP A 73 -5.69 -2.62 -3.47
N LEU A 74 -5.36 -2.50 -2.20
CA LEU A 74 -3.98 -2.35 -1.75
C LEU A 74 -3.27 -3.70 -1.61
N ALA A 75 -4.01 -4.80 -1.64
CA ALA A 75 -3.45 -6.13 -1.50
C ALA A 75 -2.82 -6.59 -2.81
N PRO A 76 -1.98 -7.63 -2.76
CA PRO A 76 -1.45 -8.22 -4.00
C PRO A 76 -2.57 -8.69 -4.89
N PRO A 77 -2.39 -8.59 -6.21
CA PRO A 77 -3.43 -9.06 -7.13
C PRO A 77 -3.63 -10.56 -6.98
N ARG A 78 -4.86 -10.97 -7.19
CA ARG A 78 -5.20 -12.40 -7.15
C ARG A 78 -5.14 -12.96 -8.56
N SER A 79 -4.66 -14.17 -8.63
CA SER A 79 -4.61 -14.84 -9.93
C SER A 79 -5.78 -15.78 -10.12
#